data_72a7c4f5b953b9537178eada8962071d
#
_entry.id   72a7c4f5b953b9537178eada8962071d
#
_cell.length_a   1.000
_cell.length_b   1.000
_cell.length_c   1.000
_cell.angle_alpha   90.00
_cell.angle_beta   90.00
_cell.angle_gamma   90.00
#
_symmetry.space_group_name_H-M   'P 1'
#
loop_
_entity.id
_entity.type
_entity.pdbx_description
1 polymer ?
#
loop_
_entity_poly.entity_id
_entity_poly.type
_entity_poly.pdbx_seq_one_letter_code
_entity_poly.pdbx_strand_id
1 'polypeptide(L)'
;GVSVLDEYYWLNKHDPNYSLCRATVNCGKDAHTDKKFELDKESAMALSKLFLTPEKDLEDKKISEVLPDSFWSTNFWLYWQTMFAFQRWSSALEMKRYLCRYVHHIDGLPDFSALRFTKYNQYESMILPLVKYLEAHGVRIEYGMDVKNVIIKDDGGRKIAKQIVYIKDGKQQTIDLIEDDLVFITNGCCTDTSCYGDQTHA
;
A
#
# COMPACT_ATOMS: atom_id res chain seq x y z
N GLY A 1 -24.32 11.39 12.31
CA GLY A 1 -22.98 11.74 12.76
C GLY A 1 -22.33 12.67 11.74
N VAL A 2 -21.52 13.59 12.22
CA VAL A 2 -20.71 14.47 11.35
C VAL A 2 -19.66 13.61 10.68
N SER A 3 -19.53 13.73 9.36
CA SER A 3 -18.46 13.00 8.67
C SER A 3 -17.11 13.60 9.04
N VAL A 4 -16.05 12.78 9.09
CA VAL A 4 -14.68 13.26 9.34
C VAL A 4 -14.27 14.34 8.33
N LEU A 5 -14.79 14.28 7.10
CA LEU A 5 -14.57 15.29 6.07
C LEU A 5 -15.26 16.63 6.40
N ASP A 6 -16.49 16.59 6.92
CA ASP A 6 -17.20 17.83 7.27
C ASP A 6 -16.49 18.53 8.42
N GLU A 7 -15.99 17.78 9.40
CA GLU A 7 -15.16 18.30 10.49
C GLU A 7 -13.83 18.89 9.97
N TYR A 8 -13.17 18.18 9.06
CA TYR A 8 -11.94 18.66 8.43
C TYR A 8 -12.14 19.96 7.64
N TYR A 9 -13.17 20.03 6.82
CA TYR A 9 -13.48 21.26 6.09
C TYR A 9 -13.88 22.40 7.01
N TRP A 10 -14.59 22.10 8.09
CA TRP A 10 -14.94 23.08 9.10
C TRP A 10 -13.69 23.64 9.79
N LEU A 11 -12.78 22.78 10.23
CA LEU A 11 -11.53 23.18 10.88
C LEU A 11 -10.66 24.02 9.93
N ASN A 12 -10.49 23.61 8.68
CA ASN A 12 -9.72 24.41 7.71
C ASN A 12 -10.33 25.79 7.43
N LYS A 13 -11.65 25.90 7.50
CA LYS A 13 -12.34 27.17 7.30
C LYS A 13 -12.15 28.12 8.50
N HIS A 14 -12.10 27.59 9.70
CA HIS A 14 -12.02 28.38 10.94
C HIS A 14 -10.58 28.63 11.39
N ASP A 15 -9.66 27.77 11.05
CA ASP A 15 -8.23 27.94 11.24
C ASP A 15 -7.48 27.70 9.91
N PRO A 16 -7.16 28.76 9.15
CA PRO A 16 -6.44 28.64 7.89
C PRO A 16 -5.05 28.00 8.01
N ASN A 17 -4.48 28.00 9.23
CA ASN A 17 -3.20 27.37 9.51
C ASN A 17 -3.35 25.91 9.97
N TYR A 18 -4.57 25.44 10.16
CA TYR A 18 -4.81 24.06 10.54
C TYR A 18 -4.43 23.14 9.39
N SER A 19 -3.56 22.21 9.68
CA SER A 19 -3.23 21.11 8.78
C SER A 19 -3.47 19.81 9.53
N LEU A 20 -4.27 18.93 8.97
CA LEU A 20 -4.41 17.55 9.46
C LEU A 20 -3.09 16.79 9.39
N CYS A 21 -2.23 17.22 8.49
CA CYS A 21 -0.98 16.57 8.25
C CYS A 21 0.17 17.54 8.49
N ARG A 22 0.89 17.30 9.56
CA ARG A 22 2.18 17.93 9.81
C ARG A 22 3.28 16.90 9.60
N ALA A 23 4.26 17.25 8.78
CA ALA A 23 5.49 16.49 8.76
C ALA A 23 6.21 16.68 10.10
N THR A 24 6.43 15.61 10.83
CA THR A 24 7.12 15.65 12.12
C THR A 24 8.38 14.79 12.10
N VAL A 25 9.36 15.22 12.85
CA VAL A 25 10.63 14.50 13.06
C VAL A 25 10.92 14.43 14.56
N ASN A 26 11.83 13.55 14.96
CA ASN A 26 12.35 13.51 16.33
C ASN A 26 11.25 13.53 17.43
N CYS A 27 10.39 12.52 17.41
CA CYS A 27 9.31 12.34 18.39
C CYS A 27 8.26 13.45 18.37
N GLY A 28 7.85 13.89 17.19
CA GLY A 28 6.72 14.79 17.01
C GLY A 28 7.05 16.27 16.92
N LYS A 29 8.33 16.63 16.81
CA LYS A 29 8.71 18.01 16.51
C LYS A 29 8.29 18.36 15.09
N ASP A 30 7.78 19.58 14.89
CA ASP A 30 7.48 20.08 13.54
C ASP A 30 8.75 20.10 12.69
N ALA A 31 8.68 19.55 11.50
CA ALA A 31 9.79 19.52 10.56
C ALA A 31 9.99 20.85 9.81
N HIS A 32 9.05 21.81 9.95
CA HIS A 32 9.08 23.12 9.30
C HIS A 32 9.36 23.07 7.80
N THR A 33 8.70 22.13 7.12
CA THR A 33 8.94 21.87 5.69
C THR A 33 8.37 22.94 4.76
N ASP A 34 7.51 23.81 5.26
CA ASP A 34 6.81 24.87 4.50
C ASP A 34 6.16 24.35 3.20
N LYS A 35 5.76 23.10 3.18
CA LYS A 35 5.20 22.40 2.01
C LYS A 35 6.16 22.30 0.81
N LYS A 36 7.44 22.48 1.02
CA LYS A 36 8.46 22.38 -0.03
C LYS A 36 9.05 20.99 -0.09
N PHE A 37 9.41 20.53 -1.29
CA PHE A 37 10.07 19.23 -1.47
C PHE A 37 11.57 19.28 -1.15
N GLU A 38 12.19 20.42 -1.35
CA GLU A 38 13.62 20.65 -1.13
C GLU A 38 14.52 19.61 -1.83
N LEU A 39 14.12 19.24 -3.05
CA LEU A 39 14.94 18.37 -3.89
C LEU A 39 16.13 19.16 -4.43
N ASP A 40 17.33 18.68 -4.14
CA ASP A 40 18.53 19.13 -4.83
C ASP A 40 18.54 18.62 -6.29
N LYS A 41 19.43 19.19 -7.10
CA LYS A 41 19.50 18.86 -8.52
C LYS A 41 19.80 17.38 -8.78
N GLU A 42 20.67 16.78 -7.99
CA GLU A 42 21.05 15.37 -8.13
C GLU A 42 19.87 14.45 -7.80
N SER A 43 19.19 14.71 -6.70
CA SER A 43 17.98 14.00 -6.29
C SER A 43 16.85 14.11 -7.31
N ALA A 44 16.62 15.30 -7.86
CA ALA A 44 15.61 15.54 -8.90
C ALA A 44 15.93 14.75 -10.19
N MET A 45 17.21 14.76 -10.60
CA MET A 45 17.66 13.98 -11.77
C MET A 45 17.53 12.47 -11.53
N ALA A 46 17.87 11.99 -10.33
CA ALA A 46 17.76 10.57 -9.98
C ALA A 46 16.28 10.10 -9.96
N LEU A 47 15.37 10.90 -9.42
CA LEU A 47 13.91 10.60 -9.49
C LEU A 47 13.41 10.58 -10.94
N SER A 48 13.84 11.54 -11.77
CA SER A 48 13.47 11.55 -13.18
C SER A 48 14.01 10.33 -13.93
N LYS A 49 15.24 9.93 -13.62
CA LYS A 49 15.83 8.72 -14.17
C LYS A 49 15.06 7.46 -13.72
N LEU A 50 14.73 7.36 -12.44
CA LEU A 50 13.92 6.25 -11.90
C LEU A 50 12.57 6.16 -12.64
N PHE A 51 11.90 7.30 -12.83
CA PHE A 51 10.62 7.37 -13.54
C PHE A 51 10.73 6.86 -14.99
N LEU A 52 11.82 7.15 -15.69
CA LEU A 52 12.03 6.77 -17.08
C LEU A 52 12.66 5.39 -17.28
N THR A 53 13.32 4.83 -16.25
CA THR A 53 14.01 3.54 -16.34
C THR A 53 13.01 2.40 -16.63
N PRO A 54 13.24 1.52 -17.60
CA PRO A 54 12.38 0.35 -17.82
C PRO A 54 12.23 -0.53 -16.57
N GLU A 55 11.05 -1.09 -16.38
CA GLU A 55 10.75 -1.92 -15.19
C GLU A 55 11.71 -3.10 -15.01
N LYS A 56 12.02 -3.80 -16.12
CA LYS A 56 12.97 -4.92 -16.12
C LYS A 56 14.37 -4.59 -15.56
N ASP A 57 14.76 -3.31 -15.64
CA ASP A 57 16.06 -2.87 -15.16
C ASP A 57 16.05 -2.49 -13.67
N LEU A 58 14.88 -2.60 -13.03
CA LEU A 58 14.62 -2.26 -11.64
C LEU A 58 14.18 -3.45 -10.77
N GLU A 59 13.92 -4.63 -11.38
CA GLU A 59 13.28 -5.77 -10.70
C GLU A 59 13.99 -6.19 -9.41
N ASP A 60 15.31 -6.23 -9.42
CA ASP A 60 16.12 -6.68 -8.28
C ASP A 60 16.79 -5.53 -7.51
N LYS A 61 16.44 -4.26 -7.79
CA LYS A 61 17.08 -3.11 -7.18
C LYS A 61 16.28 -2.56 -6.00
N LYS A 62 17.02 -2.14 -4.98
CA LYS A 62 16.50 -1.33 -3.88
C LYS A 62 16.55 0.15 -4.26
N ILE A 63 15.68 0.96 -3.66
CA ILE A 63 15.70 2.41 -3.89
C ILE A 63 17.02 3.06 -3.47
N SER A 64 17.68 2.54 -2.44
CA SER A 64 19.01 2.99 -2.00
C SER A 64 20.14 2.75 -3.02
N GLU A 65 19.91 1.93 -4.04
CA GLU A 65 20.88 1.66 -5.10
C GLU A 65 20.68 2.56 -6.32
N VAL A 66 19.56 3.29 -6.38
CA VAL A 66 19.18 4.12 -7.53
C VAL A 66 19.02 5.60 -7.19
N LEU A 67 18.94 5.94 -5.91
CA LEU A 67 18.81 7.31 -5.41
C LEU A 67 20.09 7.72 -4.65
N PRO A 68 20.54 9.00 -4.76
CA PRO A 68 21.74 9.47 -4.09
C PRO A 68 21.52 9.65 -2.58
N ASP A 69 22.62 9.72 -1.83
CA ASP A 69 22.57 9.91 -0.39
C ASP A 69 21.90 11.23 0.02
N SER A 70 22.05 12.28 -0.77
CA SER A 70 21.40 13.58 -0.53
C SER A 70 19.87 13.49 -0.53
N PHE A 71 19.30 12.53 -1.28
CA PHE A 71 17.86 12.33 -1.37
C PHE A 71 17.21 12.05 0.00
N TRP A 72 17.91 11.32 0.86
CA TRP A 72 17.37 10.91 2.16
C TRP A 72 17.18 12.06 3.15
N SER A 73 17.75 13.23 2.86
CA SER A 73 17.62 14.44 3.68
C SER A 73 16.58 15.40 3.13
N THR A 74 15.95 15.08 2.02
CA THR A 74 14.95 15.96 1.38
C THR A 74 13.58 15.84 2.07
N ASN A 75 12.80 16.91 2.03
CA ASN A 75 11.42 16.89 2.47
C ASN A 75 10.56 15.98 1.60
N PHE A 76 10.91 15.82 0.31
CA PHE A 76 10.24 14.86 -0.56
C PHE A 76 10.30 13.45 0.01
N TRP A 77 11.48 13.00 0.45
CA TRP A 77 11.61 11.69 1.08
C TRP A 77 10.81 11.59 2.36
N LEU A 78 10.83 12.64 3.20
CA LEU A 78 10.04 12.67 4.43
C LEU A 78 8.55 12.45 4.15
N TYR A 79 7.99 13.14 3.17
CA TYR A 79 6.59 12.95 2.77
C TYR A 79 6.35 11.56 2.18
N TRP A 80 7.23 11.13 1.29
CA TRP A 80 7.09 9.87 0.58
C TRP A 80 7.10 8.66 1.50
N GLN A 81 8.08 8.58 2.40
CA GLN A 81 8.17 7.51 3.38
C GLN A 81 6.99 7.52 4.36
N THR A 82 6.50 8.69 4.74
CA THR A 82 5.38 8.85 5.67
C THR A 82 4.06 8.42 5.03
N MET A 83 3.83 8.83 3.79
CA MET A 83 2.57 8.54 3.09
C MET A 83 2.47 7.09 2.64
N PHE A 84 3.55 6.54 2.11
CA PHE A 84 3.54 5.24 1.44
C PHE A 84 4.32 4.15 2.18
N ALA A 85 4.82 4.43 3.37
CA ALA A 85 5.58 3.49 4.21
C ALA A 85 6.84 2.91 3.53
N PHE A 86 7.43 3.63 2.59
CA PHE A 86 8.67 3.21 1.95
C PHE A 86 9.86 3.29 2.90
N GLN A 87 10.77 2.35 2.73
CA GLN A 87 12.07 2.28 3.42
C GLN A 87 13.19 2.25 2.38
N ARG A 88 14.42 2.61 2.78
CA ARG A 88 15.58 2.64 1.87
C ARG A 88 15.84 1.31 1.17
N TRP A 89 15.43 0.19 1.78
CA TRP A 89 15.53 -1.16 1.21
C TRP A 89 14.32 -1.60 0.38
N SER A 90 13.32 -0.77 0.26
CA SER A 90 12.14 -1.08 -0.57
C SER A 90 12.51 -1.20 -2.04
N SER A 91 11.69 -1.90 -2.81
CA SER A 91 11.90 -2.12 -4.24
C SER A 91 11.88 -0.82 -5.03
N ALA A 92 12.90 -0.63 -5.87
CA ALA A 92 12.96 0.50 -6.81
C ALA A 92 11.86 0.42 -7.87
N LEU A 93 11.50 -0.79 -8.31
CA LEU A 93 10.38 -1.02 -9.21
C LEU A 93 9.06 -0.58 -8.60
N GLU A 94 8.83 -0.95 -7.35
CA GLU A 94 7.61 -0.56 -6.64
C GLU A 94 7.53 0.97 -6.50
N MET A 95 8.60 1.62 -6.06
CA MET A 95 8.66 3.08 -5.97
C MET A 95 8.37 3.74 -7.32
N LYS A 96 8.94 3.23 -8.42
CA LYS A 96 8.63 3.73 -9.77
C LYS A 96 7.14 3.63 -10.07
N ARG A 97 6.51 2.48 -9.80
CA ARG A 97 5.07 2.27 -10.03
C ARG A 97 4.21 3.23 -9.23
N TYR A 98 4.58 3.48 -7.97
CA TYR A 98 3.92 4.50 -7.14
C TYR A 98 4.10 5.91 -7.71
N LEU A 99 5.32 6.27 -8.12
CA LEU A 99 5.58 7.56 -8.77
C LEU A 99 4.73 7.74 -10.03
N CYS A 100 4.70 6.76 -10.92
CA CYS A 100 3.88 6.80 -12.13
C CYS A 100 2.39 6.96 -11.82
N ARG A 101 1.91 6.32 -10.75
CA ARG A 101 0.52 6.39 -10.33
C ARG A 101 0.17 7.72 -9.70
N TYR A 102 1.09 8.32 -8.96
CA TYR A 102 0.84 9.48 -8.12
C TYR A 102 1.31 10.81 -8.72
N VAL A 103 2.05 10.79 -9.82
CA VAL A 103 2.67 11.98 -10.42
C VAL A 103 1.68 13.13 -10.67
N HIS A 104 0.43 12.82 -11.02
CA HIS A 104 -0.61 13.82 -11.26
C HIS A 104 -1.10 14.55 -10.00
N HIS A 105 -0.71 14.07 -8.83
CA HIS A 105 -1.11 14.58 -7.52
C HIS A 105 0.09 14.88 -6.62
N ILE A 106 1.28 14.97 -7.20
CA ILE A 106 2.55 15.07 -6.46
C ILE A 106 2.62 16.32 -5.60
N ASP A 107 2.10 17.43 -6.07
CA ASP A 107 2.02 18.71 -5.39
C ASP A 107 1.10 18.70 -4.16
N GLY A 108 0.16 17.78 -4.11
CA GLY A 108 -0.67 17.54 -2.92
C GLY A 108 -0.06 16.58 -1.88
N LEU A 109 1.18 16.13 -2.10
CA LEU A 109 1.88 15.24 -1.17
C LEU A 109 2.19 15.90 0.19
N PRO A 110 2.59 17.18 0.27
CA PRO A 110 2.96 17.80 1.55
C PRO A 110 1.81 18.00 2.53
N ASP A 111 0.57 18.13 2.05
CA ASP A 111 -0.60 18.42 2.88
C ASP A 111 -1.77 17.46 2.66
N PHE A 112 -1.55 16.38 1.92
CA PHE A 112 -2.56 15.40 1.53
C PHE A 112 -3.78 15.97 0.79
N SER A 113 -3.69 17.19 0.24
CA SER A 113 -4.79 17.82 -0.49
C SER A 113 -5.23 17.03 -1.73
N ALA A 114 -4.34 16.18 -2.25
CA ALA A 114 -4.64 15.28 -3.35
C ALA A 114 -5.48 14.06 -2.96
N LEU A 115 -5.54 13.70 -1.68
CA LEU A 115 -6.29 12.54 -1.22
C LEU A 115 -7.79 12.82 -1.25
N ARG A 116 -8.53 11.80 -1.63
CA ARG A 116 -9.98 11.81 -1.59
C ARG A 116 -10.48 10.72 -0.68
N PHE A 117 -11.42 11.05 0.15
CA PHE A 117 -12.08 10.13 1.06
C PHE A 117 -13.48 9.84 0.54
N THR A 118 -13.92 8.61 0.73
CA THR A 118 -15.32 8.27 0.44
C THR A 118 -16.24 8.93 1.45
N LYS A 119 -17.38 9.45 1.00
CA LYS A 119 -18.37 10.07 1.88
C LYS A 119 -18.94 9.10 2.91
N TYR A 120 -19.01 7.85 2.55
CA TYR A 120 -19.54 6.77 3.39
C TYR A 120 -18.46 5.73 3.67
N ASN A 121 -18.66 4.90 4.66
CA ASN A 121 -17.80 3.76 4.93
C ASN A 121 -17.64 2.88 3.68
N GLN A 122 -16.40 2.50 3.38
CA GLN A 122 -16.09 1.74 2.17
C GLN A 122 -16.70 0.34 2.18
N TYR A 123 -16.82 -0.27 3.35
CA TYR A 123 -17.43 -1.60 3.44
C TYR A 123 -18.88 -1.58 2.99
N GLU A 124 -19.70 -0.70 3.56
CA GLU A 124 -21.13 -0.64 3.23
C GLU A 124 -21.41 -0.05 1.86
N SER A 125 -20.60 0.93 1.42
CA SER A 125 -20.85 1.64 0.16
C SER A 125 -20.25 0.99 -1.07
N MET A 126 -19.19 0.19 -0.92
CA MET A 126 -18.47 -0.41 -2.04
C MET A 126 -18.39 -1.94 -1.92
N ILE A 127 -17.88 -2.45 -0.80
CA ILE A 127 -17.59 -3.89 -0.66
C ILE A 127 -18.87 -4.70 -0.58
N LEU A 128 -19.77 -4.35 0.32
CA LEU A 128 -21.02 -5.10 0.51
C LEU A 128 -21.92 -5.15 -0.74
N PRO A 129 -22.14 -4.05 -1.49
CA PRO A 129 -22.86 -4.13 -2.76
C PRO A 129 -22.18 -5.02 -3.78
N LEU A 130 -20.84 -5.00 -3.86
CA LEU A 130 -20.08 -5.87 -4.76
C LEU A 130 -20.20 -7.34 -4.37
N VAL A 131 -20.07 -7.66 -3.07
CA VAL A 131 -20.29 -9.02 -2.55
C VAL A 131 -21.67 -9.53 -2.92
N LYS A 132 -22.71 -8.76 -2.65
CA LYS A 132 -24.10 -9.14 -2.99
C LYS A 132 -24.29 -9.36 -4.49
N TYR A 133 -23.67 -8.52 -5.31
CA TYR A 133 -23.72 -8.69 -6.77
C TYR A 133 -23.06 -10.01 -7.20
N LEU A 134 -21.87 -10.30 -6.69
CA LEU A 134 -21.13 -11.51 -7.02
C LEU A 134 -21.88 -12.77 -6.59
N GLU A 135 -22.41 -12.78 -5.37
CA GLU A 135 -23.22 -13.91 -4.86
C GLU A 135 -24.48 -14.14 -5.69
N ALA A 136 -25.18 -13.07 -6.11
CA ALA A 136 -26.33 -13.17 -6.99
C ALA A 136 -25.99 -13.71 -8.39
N HIS A 137 -24.71 -13.68 -8.79
CA HIS A 137 -24.19 -14.24 -10.04
C HIS A 137 -23.47 -15.59 -9.84
N GLY A 138 -23.68 -16.26 -8.72
CA GLY A 138 -23.20 -17.62 -8.47
C GLY A 138 -21.79 -17.71 -7.91
N VAL A 139 -21.16 -16.59 -7.55
CA VAL A 139 -19.87 -16.61 -6.85
C VAL A 139 -20.11 -17.02 -5.40
N ARG A 140 -19.36 -18.02 -4.94
CA ARG A 140 -19.39 -18.47 -3.54
C ARG A 140 -18.25 -17.81 -2.78
N ILE A 141 -18.57 -17.05 -1.74
CA ILE A 141 -17.60 -16.40 -0.86
C ILE A 141 -17.64 -17.13 0.50
N GLU A 142 -16.51 -17.68 0.90
CA GLU A 142 -16.36 -18.42 2.15
C GLU A 142 -15.49 -17.63 3.12
N TYR A 143 -16.00 -17.39 4.32
CA TYR A 143 -15.30 -16.72 5.40
C TYR A 143 -14.81 -17.72 6.47
N GLY A 144 -13.86 -17.27 7.28
CA GLY A 144 -13.32 -18.09 8.37
C GLY A 144 -12.49 -19.28 7.89
N MET A 145 -12.01 -19.25 6.65
CA MET A 145 -11.11 -20.25 6.08
C MET A 145 -9.66 -19.71 6.12
N ASP A 146 -8.86 -20.28 6.99
CA ASP A 146 -7.44 -19.98 7.08
C ASP A 146 -6.66 -20.89 6.12
N VAL A 147 -6.42 -20.41 4.90
CA VAL A 147 -5.73 -21.18 3.85
C VAL A 147 -4.25 -21.30 4.21
N LYS A 148 -3.79 -22.52 4.40
CA LYS A 148 -2.40 -22.83 4.80
C LYS A 148 -1.50 -23.15 3.62
N ASN A 149 -2.04 -23.81 2.60
CA ASN A 149 -1.23 -24.24 1.46
C ASN A 149 -2.08 -24.48 0.22
N VAL A 150 -1.44 -24.37 -0.94
CA VAL A 150 -1.95 -24.88 -2.22
C VAL A 150 -0.96 -25.92 -2.70
N ILE A 151 -1.42 -27.18 -2.79
CA ILE A 151 -0.59 -28.28 -3.29
C ILE A 151 -0.49 -28.17 -4.81
N ILE A 152 0.72 -27.95 -5.28
CA ILE A 152 1.03 -27.79 -6.70
C ILE A 152 1.85 -29.01 -7.17
N LYS A 153 1.42 -29.62 -8.26
CA LYS A 153 2.18 -30.65 -8.97
C LYS A 153 2.90 -29.99 -10.16
N ASP A 154 4.16 -30.29 -10.33
CA ASP A 154 4.88 -29.98 -11.57
C ASP A 154 4.71 -31.16 -12.55
N ASP A 155 4.25 -30.85 -13.73
CA ASP A 155 4.02 -31.84 -14.79
C ASP A 155 4.72 -31.32 -16.08
N GLY A 156 6.00 -31.63 -16.19
CA GLY A 156 6.80 -31.24 -17.34
C GLY A 156 6.98 -29.74 -17.55
N GLY A 157 7.06 -28.96 -16.43
CA GLY A 157 7.19 -27.50 -16.43
C GLY A 157 5.84 -26.75 -16.36
N ARG A 158 4.72 -27.48 -16.38
CA ARG A 158 3.40 -26.94 -16.14
C ARG A 158 3.03 -27.14 -14.65
N LYS A 159 2.76 -26.05 -13.96
CA LYS A 159 2.32 -26.07 -12.56
C LYS A 159 0.80 -26.24 -12.49
N ILE A 160 0.35 -27.35 -11.91
CA ILE A 160 -1.07 -27.69 -11.75
C ILE A 160 -1.41 -27.67 -10.26
N ALA A 161 -2.35 -26.81 -9.86
CA ALA A 161 -2.89 -26.83 -8.52
C ALA A 161 -3.77 -28.07 -8.32
N LYS A 162 -3.54 -28.83 -7.27
CA LYS A 162 -4.24 -30.10 -7.00
C LYS A 162 -5.18 -29.99 -5.81
N GLN A 163 -4.83 -29.20 -4.82
CA GLN A 163 -5.59 -29.15 -3.59
C GLN A 163 -5.33 -27.84 -2.85
N ILE A 164 -6.36 -27.28 -2.25
CA ILE A 164 -6.27 -26.19 -1.28
C ILE A 164 -6.40 -26.79 0.12
N VAL A 165 -5.43 -26.52 0.99
CA VAL A 165 -5.42 -26.93 2.39
C VAL A 165 -5.76 -25.74 3.28
N TYR A 166 -6.75 -25.87 4.13
CA TYR A 166 -7.20 -24.78 5.00
C TYR A 166 -7.64 -25.29 6.38
N ILE A 167 -7.70 -24.38 7.34
CA ILE A 167 -8.27 -24.62 8.67
C ILE A 167 -9.60 -23.86 8.75
N LYS A 168 -10.67 -24.56 9.15
CA LYS A 168 -11.97 -24.00 9.47
C LYS A 168 -12.45 -24.60 10.78
N ASP A 169 -12.89 -23.79 11.71
CA ASP A 169 -13.33 -24.20 13.05
C ASP A 169 -12.30 -25.10 13.79
N GLY A 170 -11.01 -24.74 13.65
CA GLY A 170 -9.90 -25.46 14.27
C GLY A 170 -9.57 -26.82 13.63
N LYS A 171 -10.22 -27.20 12.53
CA LYS A 171 -9.99 -28.46 11.83
C LYS A 171 -9.38 -28.22 10.46
N GLN A 172 -8.37 -28.99 10.13
CA GLN A 172 -7.79 -29.00 8.79
C GLN A 172 -8.75 -29.68 7.82
N GLN A 173 -9.00 -29.04 6.70
CA GLN A 173 -9.85 -29.51 5.60
C GLN A 173 -9.15 -29.24 4.27
N THR A 174 -9.66 -29.85 3.20
CA THR A 174 -9.11 -29.70 1.86
C THR A 174 -10.20 -29.50 0.83
N ILE A 175 -9.86 -28.80 -0.24
CA ILE A 175 -10.65 -28.71 -1.47
C ILE A 175 -9.80 -29.33 -2.58
N ASP A 176 -10.29 -30.42 -3.16
CA ASP A 176 -9.65 -31.03 -4.34
C ASP A 176 -9.96 -30.23 -5.59
N LEU A 177 -8.96 -30.08 -6.44
CA LEU A 177 -9.03 -29.30 -7.67
C LEU A 177 -8.84 -30.23 -8.88
N ILE A 178 -9.54 -29.93 -9.95
CA ILE A 178 -9.36 -30.57 -11.24
C ILE A 178 -8.30 -29.83 -12.08
N GLU A 179 -7.86 -30.42 -13.18
CA GLU A 179 -6.76 -29.87 -13.97
C GLU A 179 -7.08 -28.51 -14.61
N ASP A 180 -8.35 -28.25 -14.89
CA ASP A 180 -8.81 -27.01 -15.51
C ASP A 180 -9.12 -25.88 -14.49
N ASP A 181 -9.01 -26.16 -13.18
CA ASP A 181 -9.19 -25.14 -12.17
C ASP A 181 -8.04 -24.15 -12.16
N LEU A 182 -8.37 -22.88 -12.06
CA LEU A 182 -7.41 -21.78 -11.90
C LEU A 182 -7.42 -21.30 -10.46
N VAL A 183 -6.23 -21.22 -9.86
CA VAL A 183 -6.05 -20.71 -8.50
C VAL A 183 -5.27 -19.40 -8.53
N PHE A 184 -5.89 -18.33 -8.03
CA PHE A 184 -5.24 -17.04 -7.85
C PHE A 184 -4.92 -16.86 -6.37
N ILE A 185 -3.64 -16.65 -6.06
CA ILE A 185 -3.15 -16.48 -4.69
C ILE A 185 -2.80 -15.00 -4.49
N THR A 186 -3.55 -14.35 -3.60
CA THR A 186 -3.37 -12.92 -3.28
C THR A 186 -2.99 -12.77 -1.80
N ASN A 187 -1.95 -13.48 -1.40
CA ASN A 187 -1.41 -13.44 -0.05
C ASN A 187 -0.24 -12.46 0.06
N GLY A 188 0.08 -12.11 1.28
CA GLY A 188 1.17 -11.21 1.60
C GLY A 188 0.78 -9.74 1.44
N CYS A 189 0.92 -9.00 2.49
CA CYS A 189 0.80 -7.55 2.51
C CYS A 189 1.86 -6.98 3.47
N CYS A 190 2.07 -5.67 3.43
CA CYS A 190 3.05 -5.01 4.30
C CYS A 190 2.74 -5.15 5.81
N THR A 191 1.54 -5.60 6.14
CA THR A 191 1.10 -5.84 7.53
C THR A 191 1.04 -7.32 7.91
N ASP A 192 1.40 -8.22 7.02
CA ASP A 192 1.29 -9.67 7.24
C ASP A 192 2.16 -10.17 8.41
N THR A 193 3.29 -9.51 8.63
CA THR A 193 4.20 -9.79 9.76
C THR A 193 3.92 -8.92 11.00
N SER A 194 2.89 -8.10 10.97
CA SER A 194 2.54 -7.25 12.11
C SER A 194 1.99 -8.08 13.25
N CYS A 195 2.39 -7.78 14.46
CA CYS A 195 1.84 -8.35 15.68
C CYS A 195 1.37 -7.23 16.61
N TYR A 196 0.50 -7.58 17.53
CA TYR A 196 0.11 -6.64 18.58
C TYR A 196 1.27 -6.47 19.54
N GLY A 197 1.69 -5.23 19.77
CA GLY A 197 2.62 -4.89 20.84
C GLY A 197 1.94 -4.98 22.22
N ASP A 198 2.76 -5.06 23.25
CA ASP A 198 2.33 -4.96 24.64
C ASP A 198 3.21 -3.94 25.39
N GLN A 199 3.09 -3.86 26.72
CA GLN A 199 3.88 -2.91 27.53
C GLN A 199 5.38 -3.21 27.54
N THR A 200 5.82 -4.36 27.06
CA THR A 200 7.21 -4.83 27.11
C THR A 200 7.79 -5.11 25.72
N HIS A 201 6.97 -5.19 24.70
CA HIS A 201 7.35 -5.49 23.31
C HIS A 201 6.74 -4.48 22.35
N ALA A 202 7.58 -3.90 21.51
CA ALA A 202 7.17 -2.98 20.44
C ALA A 202 6.89 -3.75 19.14
#